data_347a1380f0a5d9ea49ff17a4f72febed
#
_entry.id   347a1380f0a5d9ea49ff17a4f72febed
#
_cell.length_a   1.000
_cell.length_b   1.000
_cell.length_c   1.000
_cell.angle_alpha   90.00
_cell.angle_beta   90.00
_cell.angle_gamma   90.00
#
_symmetry.space_group_name_H-M   'P 1'
#
loop_
_entity.id
_entity.type
_entity.pdbx_description
1 polymer ?
#
loop_
_entity_poly.entity_id
_entity_poly.type
_entity_poly.pdbx_seq_one_letter_code
_entity_poly.pdbx_strand_id
1 'polypeptide(L)'
;MNNASQISQEEYEWSQNALRALDNYFSAHVVGQKPLEAALVGAVLGNGHVLIESVPGLAKTTAARAIADSVNGRFSRIQCTPDLLPGDIIGTQIYRQDSGKFETVLGPVFANFVLLDEINRSSAKTQSAMLEAMAEKQVTIGGKSYRMPEETFIVFATQNPIEQEGTYPLSEAQEDRFLIKEKITYPTAEEEVSILNMIEEKEDQQKMAPVLNIEDVSRLQKITSRVYCDPAIKTYIASIVCATRMADQYLPTQMRGYVNLGASPRATIAFLKMSKASAIMQGRVFVTPDDVKFVAKQVLRHRLALRYIASADGINEDMIIESLLANIRTP
;
A
#
# COMPACT_ATOMS: atom_id res chain seq x y z
N MET A 1 6.91 19.15 28.28
CA MET A 1 7.00 18.32 27.06
C MET A 1 7.17 16.89 27.52
N ASN A 2 6.19 16.01 27.24
CA ASN A 2 6.21 14.62 27.72
C ASN A 2 7.35 13.83 27.05
N ASN A 3 8.30 13.33 27.83
CA ASN A 3 9.41 12.47 27.40
C ASN A 3 8.97 11.16 26.68
N ALA A 4 7.70 10.80 26.73
CA ALA A 4 7.17 9.58 26.11
C ALA A 4 7.01 9.64 24.57
N SER A 5 7.22 10.81 23.95
CA SER A 5 7.04 11.01 22.51
C SER A 5 8.34 11.01 21.69
N GLN A 6 9.51 11.05 22.33
CA GLN A 6 10.80 11.04 21.63
C GLN A 6 11.26 9.61 21.35
N ILE A 7 11.81 9.39 20.15
CA ILE A 7 12.48 8.13 19.78
C ILE A 7 13.85 8.15 20.48
N SER A 8 14.16 7.11 21.27
CA SER A 8 15.46 6.97 21.90
C SER A 8 16.54 6.61 20.86
N GLN A 9 17.82 6.87 21.21
CA GLN A 9 18.95 6.50 20.35
C GLN A 9 18.96 4.99 20.06
N GLU A 10 18.68 4.16 21.07
CA GLU A 10 18.61 2.71 20.93
C GLU A 10 17.48 2.28 19.95
N GLU A 11 16.29 2.87 20.10
CA GLU A 11 15.15 2.60 19.19
C GLU A 11 15.48 3.03 17.75
N TYR A 12 16.16 4.16 17.59
CA TYR A 12 16.59 4.64 16.28
C TYR A 12 17.60 3.67 15.64
N GLU A 13 18.67 3.31 16.34
CA GLU A 13 19.70 2.40 15.84
C GLU A 13 19.12 1.03 15.50
N TRP A 14 18.25 0.50 16.37
CA TRP A 14 17.56 -0.74 16.13
C TRP A 14 16.67 -0.65 14.86
N SER A 15 15.91 0.43 14.71
CA SER A 15 15.04 0.61 13.55
C SER A 15 15.82 0.70 12.24
N GLN A 16 16.99 1.39 12.24
CA GLN A 16 17.84 1.48 11.06
C GLN A 16 18.47 0.12 10.69
N ASN A 17 18.83 -0.68 11.68
CA ASN A 17 19.34 -2.05 11.45
C ASN A 17 18.25 -2.95 10.88
N ALA A 18 17.02 -2.88 11.42
CA ALA A 18 15.87 -3.61 10.94
C ALA A 18 15.50 -3.24 9.49
N LEU A 19 15.48 -1.95 9.16
CA LEU A 19 15.19 -1.47 7.80
C LEU A 19 16.27 -1.90 6.80
N ARG A 20 17.55 -1.84 7.18
CA ARG A 20 18.65 -2.37 6.34
C ARG A 20 18.54 -3.87 6.10
N ALA A 21 18.14 -4.63 7.12
CA ALA A 21 17.93 -6.07 6.97
C ALA A 21 16.78 -6.38 6.00
N LEU A 22 15.68 -5.61 6.06
CA LEU A 22 14.57 -5.72 5.09
C LEU A 22 15.01 -5.38 3.67
N ASP A 23 15.72 -4.27 3.46
CA ASP A 23 16.25 -3.84 2.15
C ASP A 23 17.18 -4.90 1.55
N ASN A 24 18.10 -5.45 2.35
CA ASN A 24 19.00 -6.53 1.91
C ASN A 24 18.22 -7.81 1.53
N TYR A 25 17.23 -8.18 2.35
CA TYR A 25 16.39 -9.33 2.05
C TYR A 25 15.60 -9.14 0.76
N PHE A 26 14.96 -7.98 0.59
CA PHE A 26 14.19 -7.65 -0.60
C PHE A 26 15.07 -7.67 -1.86
N SER A 27 16.21 -6.97 -1.81
CA SER A 27 17.16 -6.88 -2.92
C SER A 27 17.75 -8.22 -3.35
N ALA A 28 17.85 -9.19 -2.44
CA ALA A 28 18.25 -10.57 -2.77
C ALA A 28 17.15 -11.36 -3.50
N HIS A 29 15.90 -10.91 -3.49
CA HIS A 29 14.77 -11.62 -4.11
C HIS A 29 14.15 -10.88 -5.30
N VAL A 30 14.30 -9.56 -5.38
CA VAL A 30 13.65 -8.71 -6.38
C VAL A 30 14.67 -7.72 -6.94
N VAL A 31 14.86 -7.75 -8.26
CA VAL A 31 15.76 -6.82 -8.96
C VAL A 31 14.97 -5.60 -9.45
N GLY A 32 15.58 -4.42 -9.35
CA GLY A 32 15.16 -3.21 -10.08
C GLY A 32 13.89 -2.52 -9.57
N GLN A 33 13.13 -3.10 -8.66
CA GLN A 33 11.84 -2.57 -8.21
C GLN A 33 11.95 -1.73 -6.92
N LYS A 34 12.94 -0.83 -6.83
CA LYS A 34 13.15 0.04 -5.66
C LYS A 34 11.94 0.94 -5.31
N PRO A 35 11.20 1.54 -6.28
CA PRO A 35 9.99 2.28 -5.97
C PRO A 35 8.90 1.39 -5.34
N LEU A 36 8.73 0.15 -5.83
CA LEU A 36 7.79 -0.81 -5.26
C LEU A 36 8.22 -1.22 -3.85
N GLU A 37 9.49 -1.52 -3.62
CA GLU A 37 10.02 -1.80 -2.29
C GLU A 37 9.70 -0.67 -1.30
N ALA A 38 10.03 0.57 -1.67
CA ALA A 38 9.76 1.75 -0.84
C ALA A 38 8.26 1.90 -0.53
N ALA A 39 7.39 1.63 -1.52
CA ALA A 39 5.95 1.64 -1.35
C ALA A 39 5.46 0.55 -0.38
N LEU A 40 5.93 -0.69 -0.54
CA LEU A 40 5.55 -1.83 0.30
C LEU A 40 6.05 -1.65 1.75
N VAL A 41 7.33 -1.34 1.93
CA VAL A 41 7.92 -1.09 3.26
C VAL A 41 7.26 0.13 3.91
N GLY A 42 7.07 1.22 3.16
CA GLY A 42 6.39 2.42 3.65
C GLY A 42 4.97 2.14 4.13
N ALA A 43 4.22 1.30 3.41
CA ALA A 43 2.87 0.89 3.81
C ALA A 43 2.88 -0.03 5.04
N VAL A 44 3.85 -0.93 5.17
CA VAL A 44 4.05 -1.75 6.38
C VAL A 44 4.30 -0.85 7.58
N LEU A 45 5.21 0.13 7.47
CA LEU A 45 5.52 1.10 8.52
C LEU A 45 4.33 2.01 8.86
N GLY A 46 3.56 2.43 7.83
CA GLY A 46 2.34 3.24 7.96
C GLY A 46 1.12 2.46 8.43
N ASN A 47 1.22 1.14 8.61
CA ASN A 47 0.11 0.24 8.93
C ASN A 47 -1.10 0.53 8.02
N GLY A 48 -0.90 0.31 6.71
CA GLY A 48 -1.91 0.54 5.68
C GLY A 48 -1.77 -0.41 4.50
N HIS A 49 -2.76 -0.40 3.62
CA HIS A 49 -2.87 -1.30 2.48
C HIS A 49 -2.38 -0.62 1.20
N VAL A 50 -1.90 -1.40 0.23
CA VAL A 50 -1.34 -0.90 -1.03
C VAL A 50 -2.16 -1.40 -2.20
N LEU A 51 -2.47 -0.49 -3.12
CA LEU A 51 -2.97 -0.82 -4.45
C LEU A 51 -1.80 -0.73 -5.44
N ILE A 52 -1.54 -1.80 -6.16
CA ILE A 52 -0.45 -1.91 -7.13
C ILE A 52 -1.05 -1.97 -8.52
N GLU A 53 -0.79 -0.96 -9.33
CA GLU A 53 -1.19 -0.93 -10.73
C GLU A 53 -0.02 -1.33 -11.62
N SER A 54 -0.17 -2.40 -12.35
CA SER A 54 0.87 -2.83 -13.30
C SER A 54 0.36 -3.85 -14.30
N VAL A 55 1.06 -3.94 -15.42
CA VAL A 55 0.89 -5.03 -16.38
C VAL A 55 1.34 -6.37 -15.79
N PRO A 56 0.92 -7.52 -16.36
CA PRO A 56 1.38 -8.85 -15.95
C PRO A 56 2.90 -9.00 -16.07
N GLY A 57 3.47 -9.91 -15.27
CA GLY A 57 4.89 -10.30 -15.40
C GLY A 57 5.91 -9.43 -14.66
N LEU A 58 5.50 -8.38 -13.93
CA LEU A 58 6.42 -7.45 -13.25
C LEU A 58 6.70 -7.80 -11.77
N ALA A 59 6.87 -9.07 -11.45
CA ALA A 59 7.31 -9.57 -10.14
C ALA A 59 6.49 -9.11 -8.91
N LYS A 60 5.23 -8.66 -9.08
CA LYS A 60 4.36 -8.20 -7.98
C LYS A 60 4.21 -9.23 -6.86
N THR A 61 3.91 -10.45 -7.25
CA THR A 61 3.75 -11.57 -6.31
C THR A 61 5.05 -11.89 -5.58
N THR A 62 6.17 -11.84 -6.30
CA THR A 62 7.52 -12.05 -5.72
C THR A 62 7.85 -10.96 -4.71
N ALA A 63 7.58 -9.69 -5.04
CA ALA A 63 7.82 -8.55 -4.15
C ALA A 63 6.96 -8.61 -2.88
N ALA A 64 5.65 -8.86 -3.01
CA ALA A 64 4.75 -9.00 -1.87
C ALA A 64 5.16 -10.18 -0.96
N ARG A 65 5.54 -11.31 -1.57
CA ARG A 65 6.02 -12.49 -0.84
C ARG A 65 7.36 -12.21 -0.16
N ALA A 66 8.29 -11.53 -0.81
CA ALA A 66 9.59 -11.19 -0.22
C ALA A 66 9.42 -10.37 1.08
N ILE A 67 8.50 -9.41 1.12
CA ILE A 67 8.17 -8.66 2.34
C ILE A 67 7.60 -9.60 3.41
N ALA A 68 6.64 -10.46 3.08
CA ALA A 68 6.03 -11.36 4.05
C ALA A 68 7.02 -12.39 4.61
N ASP A 69 7.84 -12.99 3.75
CA ASP A 69 8.83 -14.00 4.12
C ASP A 69 9.98 -13.38 4.93
N SER A 70 10.34 -12.11 4.66
CA SER A 70 11.37 -11.38 5.43
C SER A 70 10.99 -11.18 6.90
N VAL A 71 9.68 -11.21 7.21
CA VAL A 71 9.11 -10.88 8.52
C VAL A 71 8.61 -12.13 9.27
N ASN A 72 8.79 -13.33 8.72
CA ASN A 72 8.20 -14.56 9.26
C ASN A 72 6.68 -14.41 9.51
N GLY A 73 5.99 -13.68 8.63
CA GLY A 73 4.56 -13.45 8.71
C GLY A 73 3.77 -14.50 7.94
N ARG A 74 2.54 -14.78 8.40
CA ARG A 74 1.61 -15.61 7.62
C ARG A 74 1.25 -14.87 6.33
N PHE A 75 1.59 -15.46 5.18
CA PHE A 75 1.26 -14.95 3.86
C PHE A 75 0.12 -15.75 3.23
N SER A 76 -0.82 -15.05 2.61
CA SER A 76 -1.87 -15.65 1.80
C SER A 76 -1.98 -14.96 0.45
N ARG A 77 -2.06 -15.75 -0.62
CA ARG A 77 -2.35 -15.26 -1.97
C ARG A 77 -3.76 -15.66 -2.37
N ILE A 78 -4.54 -14.70 -2.80
CA ILE A 78 -5.90 -14.87 -3.29
C ILE A 78 -5.92 -14.38 -4.74
N GLN A 79 -6.09 -15.30 -5.69
CA GLN A 79 -6.29 -14.96 -7.09
C GLN A 79 -7.74 -14.57 -7.28
N CYS A 80 -7.99 -13.33 -7.67
CA CYS A 80 -9.34 -12.85 -7.92
C CYS A 80 -9.82 -13.31 -9.30
N THR A 81 -11.01 -13.89 -9.34
CA THR A 81 -11.70 -14.36 -10.54
C THR A 81 -13.17 -13.94 -10.48
N PRO A 82 -13.91 -13.90 -11.61
CA PRO A 82 -15.32 -13.48 -11.61
C PRO A 82 -16.23 -14.37 -10.77
N ASP A 83 -15.90 -15.65 -10.62
CA ASP A 83 -16.64 -16.67 -9.87
C ASP A 83 -16.27 -16.72 -8.38
N LEU A 84 -15.23 -16.01 -7.94
CA LEU A 84 -14.81 -15.95 -6.54
C LEU A 84 -15.89 -15.34 -5.67
N LEU A 85 -16.32 -16.06 -4.65
CA LEU A 85 -17.36 -15.63 -3.71
C LEU A 85 -16.75 -14.95 -2.47
N PRO A 86 -17.48 -14.07 -1.79
CA PRO A 86 -17.03 -13.48 -0.52
C PRO A 86 -16.63 -14.52 0.52
N GLY A 87 -17.38 -15.63 0.61
CA GLY A 87 -17.10 -16.73 1.53
C GLY A 87 -15.75 -17.43 1.29
N ASP A 88 -15.27 -17.44 0.05
CA ASP A 88 -13.96 -18.02 -0.29
C ASP A 88 -12.81 -17.18 0.26
N ILE A 89 -13.03 -15.89 0.48
CA ILE A 89 -12.04 -14.95 1.04
C ILE A 89 -12.13 -14.89 2.56
N ILE A 90 -13.35 -14.60 3.08
CA ILE A 90 -13.52 -14.32 4.52
C ILE A 90 -13.82 -15.60 5.32
N GLY A 91 -14.22 -16.68 4.67
CA GLY A 91 -14.64 -17.92 5.31
C GLY A 91 -16.15 -18.09 5.37
N THR A 92 -16.56 -19.28 5.80
CA THR A 92 -17.95 -19.69 5.80
C THR A 92 -18.25 -20.62 6.98
N GLN A 93 -19.54 -20.89 7.21
CA GLN A 93 -20.00 -21.96 8.13
C GLN A 93 -20.27 -23.24 7.35
N ILE A 94 -19.69 -24.35 7.84
CA ILE A 94 -19.88 -25.67 7.29
C ILE A 94 -20.67 -26.50 8.31
N TYR A 95 -21.73 -27.15 7.86
CA TYR A 95 -22.47 -28.09 8.68
C TYR A 95 -21.68 -29.40 8.80
N ARG A 96 -21.34 -29.80 10.02
CA ARG A 96 -20.68 -31.08 10.33
C ARG A 96 -21.73 -32.12 10.66
N GLN A 97 -21.88 -33.11 9.82
CA GLN A 97 -22.88 -34.21 10.03
C GLN A 97 -22.55 -35.05 11.26
N ASP A 98 -21.26 -35.25 11.57
CA ASP A 98 -20.76 -36.02 12.71
C ASP A 98 -21.16 -35.42 14.05
N SER A 99 -21.13 -34.10 14.16
CA SER A 99 -21.43 -33.35 15.39
C SER A 99 -22.82 -32.70 15.40
N GLY A 100 -23.53 -32.67 14.27
CA GLY A 100 -24.81 -31.98 14.10
C GLY A 100 -24.71 -30.45 14.29
N LYS A 101 -23.54 -29.86 14.12
CA LYS A 101 -23.29 -28.42 14.38
C LYS A 101 -22.68 -27.71 13.18
N PHE A 102 -22.91 -26.40 13.13
CA PHE A 102 -22.19 -25.52 12.23
C PHE A 102 -20.82 -25.17 12.82
N GLU A 103 -19.77 -25.38 12.04
CA GLU A 103 -18.40 -25.02 12.34
C GLU A 103 -17.96 -23.87 11.42
N THR A 104 -17.34 -22.84 11.97
CA THR A 104 -16.79 -21.72 11.18
C THR A 104 -15.41 -22.09 10.67
N VAL A 105 -15.25 -22.06 9.36
CA VAL A 105 -13.94 -22.18 8.69
C VAL A 105 -13.53 -20.79 8.25
N LEU A 106 -12.44 -20.28 8.84
CA LEU A 106 -11.89 -18.99 8.49
C LEU A 106 -11.22 -19.03 7.11
N GLY A 107 -11.41 -17.97 6.34
CA GLY A 107 -10.88 -17.87 4.99
C GLY A 107 -9.42 -17.39 4.94
N PRO A 108 -8.83 -17.36 3.73
CA PRO A 108 -7.43 -16.98 3.52
C PRO A 108 -7.11 -15.53 3.90
N VAL A 109 -8.11 -14.66 4.09
CA VAL A 109 -7.89 -13.28 4.54
C VAL A 109 -7.28 -13.20 5.95
N PHE A 110 -7.43 -14.25 6.77
CA PHE A 110 -6.87 -14.30 8.12
C PHE A 110 -5.37 -14.61 8.11
N ALA A 111 -4.62 -13.73 7.48
CA ALA A 111 -3.16 -13.75 7.41
C ALA A 111 -2.59 -12.37 7.74
N ASN A 112 -1.29 -12.28 8.07
CA ASN A 112 -0.63 -11.00 8.33
C ASN A 112 -0.43 -10.19 7.06
N PHE A 113 -0.09 -10.88 5.96
CA PHE A 113 0.10 -10.31 4.63
C PHE A 113 -0.80 -11.05 3.64
N VAL A 114 -1.67 -10.31 2.98
CA VAL A 114 -2.58 -10.85 1.97
C VAL A 114 -2.30 -10.19 0.64
N LEU A 115 -1.99 -11.00 -0.37
CA LEU A 115 -1.93 -10.55 -1.76
C LEU A 115 -3.26 -10.86 -2.44
N LEU A 116 -3.98 -9.82 -2.83
CA LEU A 116 -5.15 -9.91 -3.72
C LEU A 116 -4.68 -9.71 -5.16
N ASP A 117 -4.54 -10.78 -5.90
CA ASP A 117 -4.06 -10.69 -7.26
C ASP A 117 -5.23 -10.41 -8.22
N GLU A 118 -5.13 -9.32 -9.00
CA GLU A 118 -6.13 -8.85 -9.97
C GLU A 118 -7.51 -8.56 -9.35
N ILE A 119 -7.55 -7.72 -8.30
CA ILE A 119 -8.78 -7.41 -7.54
C ILE A 119 -9.93 -6.92 -8.45
N ASN A 120 -9.62 -6.25 -9.55
CA ASN A 120 -10.59 -5.77 -10.53
C ASN A 120 -11.27 -6.89 -11.34
N ARG A 121 -10.82 -8.17 -11.25
CA ARG A 121 -11.50 -9.32 -11.86
C ARG A 121 -12.58 -9.93 -10.96
N SER A 122 -12.57 -9.64 -9.66
CA SER A 122 -13.61 -10.13 -8.76
C SER A 122 -14.89 -9.28 -8.83
N SER A 123 -16.02 -9.91 -8.51
CA SER A 123 -17.31 -9.22 -8.48
C SER A 123 -17.32 -8.07 -7.46
N ALA A 124 -18.15 -7.04 -7.69
CA ALA A 124 -18.30 -5.91 -6.76
C ALA A 124 -18.66 -6.35 -5.33
N LYS A 125 -19.40 -7.47 -5.18
CA LYS A 125 -19.76 -8.03 -3.88
C LYS A 125 -18.53 -8.59 -3.15
N THR A 126 -17.67 -9.27 -3.86
CA THR A 126 -16.42 -9.87 -3.35
C THR A 126 -15.42 -8.77 -2.99
N GLN A 127 -15.26 -7.74 -3.85
CA GLN A 127 -14.48 -6.55 -3.54
C GLN A 127 -14.96 -5.87 -2.25
N SER A 128 -16.27 -5.67 -2.10
CA SER A 128 -16.85 -5.01 -0.93
C SER A 128 -16.56 -5.76 0.37
N ALA A 129 -16.67 -7.08 0.38
CA ALA A 129 -16.36 -7.91 1.55
C ALA A 129 -14.88 -7.77 1.97
N MET A 130 -13.97 -7.78 0.99
CA MET A 130 -12.55 -7.60 1.26
C MET A 130 -12.22 -6.20 1.77
N LEU A 131 -12.80 -5.17 1.15
CA LEU A 131 -12.59 -3.78 1.55
C LEU A 131 -13.22 -3.46 2.92
N GLU A 132 -14.28 -4.17 3.31
CA GLU A 132 -14.84 -4.11 4.66
C GLU A 132 -13.84 -4.72 5.67
N ALA A 133 -13.31 -5.92 5.39
CA ALA A 133 -12.28 -6.54 6.22
C ALA A 133 -11.05 -5.63 6.42
N MET A 134 -10.62 -4.92 5.37
CA MET A 134 -9.52 -3.96 5.44
C MET A 134 -9.84 -2.76 6.33
N ALA A 135 -11.04 -2.19 6.21
CA ALA A 135 -11.43 -0.98 6.93
C ALA A 135 -11.73 -1.24 8.40
N GLU A 136 -12.50 -2.30 8.68
CA GLU A 136 -12.99 -2.63 10.03
C GLU A 136 -12.04 -3.54 10.83
N LYS A 137 -11.04 -4.12 10.15
CA LYS A 137 -10.13 -5.15 10.70
C LYS A 137 -10.88 -6.32 11.36
N GLN A 138 -12.07 -6.61 10.87
CA GLN A 138 -12.91 -7.72 11.28
C GLN A 138 -13.87 -8.12 10.15
N VAL A 139 -14.40 -9.33 10.23
CA VAL A 139 -15.46 -9.83 9.36
C VAL A 139 -16.53 -10.55 10.18
N THR A 140 -17.74 -10.61 9.65
CA THR A 140 -18.85 -11.32 10.28
C THR A 140 -19.18 -12.60 9.50
N ILE A 141 -19.10 -13.76 10.16
CA ILE A 141 -19.41 -15.07 9.60
C ILE A 141 -20.47 -15.74 10.48
N GLY A 142 -21.62 -16.11 9.92
CA GLY A 142 -22.69 -16.78 10.66
C GLY A 142 -23.17 -15.99 11.89
N GLY A 143 -23.19 -14.65 11.82
CA GLY A 143 -23.62 -13.78 12.90
C GLY A 143 -22.57 -13.54 14.00
N LYS A 144 -21.34 -14.06 13.86
CA LYS A 144 -20.24 -13.81 14.78
C LYS A 144 -19.14 -12.98 14.11
N SER A 145 -18.59 -11.99 14.82
CA SER A 145 -17.47 -11.18 14.35
C SER A 145 -16.14 -11.84 14.69
N TYR A 146 -15.24 -11.88 13.72
CA TYR A 146 -13.88 -12.41 13.82
C TYR A 146 -12.91 -11.30 13.44
N ARG A 147 -11.95 -11.01 14.33
CA ARG A 147 -10.93 -9.98 14.10
C ARG A 147 -9.80 -10.50 13.23
N MET A 148 -9.27 -9.60 12.39
CA MET A 148 -8.00 -9.83 11.68
C MET A 148 -6.84 -9.93 12.67
N PRO A 149 -5.67 -10.48 12.27
CA PRO A 149 -4.48 -10.49 13.13
C PRO A 149 -4.19 -9.12 13.73
N GLU A 150 -4.08 -9.05 15.06
CA GLU A 150 -3.99 -7.78 15.80
C GLU A 150 -2.67 -7.04 15.57
N GLU A 151 -1.56 -7.78 15.49
CA GLU A 151 -0.23 -7.20 15.37
C GLU A 151 -0.03 -6.54 14.00
N THR A 152 -0.35 -7.24 12.93
CA THR A 152 -0.14 -6.75 11.56
C THR A 152 -1.14 -7.40 10.62
N PHE A 153 -1.90 -6.57 9.90
CA PHE A 153 -2.77 -6.98 8.80
C PHE A 153 -2.59 -6.02 7.63
N ILE A 154 -1.87 -6.45 6.61
CA ILE A 154 -1.54 -5.66 5.42
C ILE A 154 -2.06 -6.38 4.17
N VAL A 155 -2.74 -5.64 3.31
CA VAL A 155 -3.22 -6.12 2.03
C VAL A 155 -2.45 -5.43 0.92
N PHE A 156 -1.87 -6.22 0.04
CA PHE A 156 -1.31 -5.81 -1.24
C PHE A 156 -2.31 -6.24 -2.31
N ALA A 157 -3.02 -5.30 -2.92
CA ALA A 157 -3.95 -5.59 -4.00
C ALA A 157 -3.33 -5.20 -5.33
N THR A 158 -3.42 -6.06 -6.35
CA THR A 158 -2.96 -5.73 -7.69
C THR A 158 -4.14 -5.47 -8.61
N GLN A 159 -3.96 -4.57 -9.57
CA GLN A 159 -4.89 -4.38 -10.68
C GLN A 159 -4.12 -4.27 -12.00
N ASN A 160 -4.72 -4.80 -13.05
CA ASN A 160 -4.20 -4.67 -14.40
C ASN A 160 -5.01 -3.59 -15.15
N PRO A 161 -4.39 -2.46 -15.54
CA PRO A 161 -5.12 -1.37 -16.19
C PRO A 161 -5.48 -1.67 -17.66
N ILE A 162 -4.84 -2.67 -18.28
CA ILE A 162 -5.02 -2.97 -19.71
C ILE A 162 -6.21 -3.92 -19.94
N GLU A 163 -6.47 -4.83 -19.02
CA GLU A 163 -7.58 -5.76 -19.09
C GLU A 163 -8.90 -5.06 -18.80
N GLN A 164 -9.73 -4.90 -19.82
CA GLN A 164 -11.07 -4.31 -19.69
C GLN A 164 -12.17 -5.37 -19.74
N GLU A 165 -11.94 -6.48 -20.44
CA GLU A 165 -12.93 -7.55 -20.58
C GLU A 165 -13.04 -8.39 -19.31
N GLY A 166 -14.25 -8.56 -18.79
CA GLY A 166 -14.49 -9.33 -17.56
C GLY A 166 -13.99 -8.66 -16.27
N THR A 167 -13.76 -7.34 -16.28
CA THR A 167 -13.30 -6.60 -15.10
C THR A 167 -14.39 -5.70 -14.50
N TYR A 168 -14.32 -5.51 -13.18
CA TYR A 168 -15.14 -4.60 -12.40
C TYR A 168 -14.21 -3.57 -11.76
N PRO A 169 -14.05 -2.38 -12.34
CA PRO A 169 -13.16 -1.36 -11.77
C PRO A 169 -13.59 -1.00 -10.34
N LEU A 170 -12.62 -0.73 -9.49
CA LEU A 170 -12.88 -0.20 -8.16
C LEU A 170 -13.47 1.21 -8.29
N SER A 171 -14.48 1.51 -7.48
CA SER A 171 -14.97 2.89 -7.36
C SER A 171 -13.97 3.75 -6.58
N GLU A 172 -14.04 5.09 -6.75
CA GLU A 172 -13.18 6.04 -6.03
C GLU A 172 -13.26 5.84 -4.51
N ALA A 173 -14.46 5.54 -3.98
CA ALA A 173 -14.65 5.27 -2.54
C ALA A 173 -13.97 3.99 -2.07
N GLN A 174 -13.81 3.00 -2.95
CA GLN A 174 -13.10 1.76 -2.69
C GLN A 174 -11.59 1.96 -2.78
N GLU A 175 -11.10 2.65 -3.80
CA GLU A 175 -9.68 2.98 -3.94
C GLU A 175 -9.18 3.87 -2.78
N ASP A 176 -9.99 4.81 -2.27
CA ASP A 176 -9.64 5.69 -1.14
C ASP A 176 -9.36 4.94 0.18
N ARG A 177 -9.70 3.64 0.28
CA ARG A 177 -9.38 2.79 1.44
C ARG A 177 -7.92 2.32 1.45
N PHE A 178 -7.26 2.30 0.31
CA PHE A 178 -5.83 2.03 0.23
C PHE A 178 -5.03 3.23 0.74
N LEU A 179 -3.94 2.94 1.46
CA LEU A 179 -3.04 3.99 1.96
C LEU A 179 -2.36 4.71 0.79
N ILE A 180 -1.85 3.93 -0.15
CA ILE A 180 -1.14 4.37 -1.34
C ILE A 180 -1.51 3.52 -2.55
N LYS A 181 -1.32 4.10 -3.75
CA LYS A 181 -1.33 3.40 -5.03
C LYS A 181 0.03 3.54 -5.70
N GLU A 182 0.66 2.42 -6.01
CA GLU A 182 1.94 2.38 -6.73
C GLU A 182 1.73 1.91 -8.16
N LYS A 183 2.37 2.60 -9.11
CA LYS A 183 2.40 2.24 -10.54
C LYS A 183 3.76 1.62 -10.85
N ILE A 184 3.76 0.38 -11.30
CA ILE A 184 4.98 -0.32 -11.70
C ILE A 184 5.15 -0.18 -13.21
N THR A 185 6.34 0.24 -13.61
CA THR A 185 6.78 0.29 -15.02
C THR A 185 7.64 -0.91 -15.37
N TYR A 186 7.84 -1.13 -16.66
CA TYR A 186 8.79 -2.15 -17.12
C TYR A 186 10.20 -1.84 -16.59
N PRO A 187 10.99 -2.89 -16.28
CA PRO A 187 12.40 -2.72 -15.94
C PRO A 187 13.20 -2.15 -17.11
N THR A 188 14.34 -1.54 -16.80
CA THR A 188 15.33 -1.15 -17.82
C THR A 188 16.06 -2.37 -18.39
N ALA A 189 16.75 -2.20 -19.51
CA ALA A 189 17.54 -3.30 -20.08
C ALA A 189 18.62 -3.82 -19.11
N GLU A 190 19.24 -2.94 -18.33
CA GLU A 190 20.23 -3.30 -17.31
C GLU A 190 19.61 -4.10 -16.17
N GLU A 191 18.39 -3.74 -15.76
CA GLU A 191 17.63 -4.46 -14.74
C GLU A 191 17.19 -5.84 -15.27
N GLU A 192 16.80 -5.97 -16.55
CA GLU A 192 16.49 -7.26 -17.17
C GLU A 192 17.71 -8.19 -17.21
N VAL A 193 18.90 -7.68 -17.54
CA VAL A 193 20.14 -8.45 -17.45
C VAL A 193 20.41 -8.91 -16.01
N SER A 194 20.18 -8.03 -15.04
CA SER A 194 20.34 -8.39 -13.63
C SER A 194 19.35 -9.46 -13.17
N ILE A 195 18.12 -9.46 -13.71
CA ILE A 195 17.13 -10.52 -13.47
C ILE A 195 17.63 -11.87 -14.03
N LEU A 196 18.21 -11.88 -15.25
CA LEU A 196 18.76 -13.11 -15.85
C LEU A 196 19.90 -13.67 -15.00
N ASN A 197 20.85 -12.83 -14.58
CA ASN A 197 21.94 -13.23 -13.69
C ASN A 197 21.43 -13.82 -12.38
N MET A 198 20.43 -13.16 -11.76
CA MET A 198 19.83 -13.67 -10.53
C MET A 198 19.18 -15.06 -10.71
N ILE A 199 18.57 -15.33 -11.86
CA ILE A 199 17.96 -16.64 -12.16
C ILE A 199 19.05 -17.71 -12.28
N GLU A 200 20.13 -17.42 -12.99
CA GLU A 200 21.26 -18.35 -13.14
C GLU A 200 21.96 -18.67 -11.82
N GLU A 201 22.11 -17.65 -10.94
CA GLU A 201 22.72 -17.84 -9.61
C GLU A 201 21.81 -18.56 -8.61
N LYS A 202 20.48 -18.52 -8.80
CA LYS A 202 19.50 -19.11 -7.86
C LYS A 202 19.42 -20.63 -7.88
N GLU A 203 20.00 -21.33 -8.83
CA GLU A 203 20.01 -22.81 -8.81
C GLU A 203 20.67 -23.41 -7.56
N ASP A 204 21.47 -22.63 -6.81
CA ASP A 204 22.22 -23.06 -5.61
C ASP A 204 21.82 -22.34 -4.30
N GLN A 205 20.85 -21.41 -4.30
CA GLN A 205 20.56 -20.60 -3.10
C GLN A 205 19.59 -21.30 -2.15
N GLN A 206 20.04 -21.56 -0.92
CA GLN A 206 19.18 -21.89 0.23
C GLN A 206 18.21 -20.74 0.51
N LYS A 207 16.97 -21.07 0.88
CA LYS A 207 15.99 -20.05 1.31
C LYS A 207 16.60 -19.23 2.45
N MET A 208 16.67 -17.92 2.25
CA MET A 208 17.10 -17.01 3.32
C MET A 208 16.12 -17.10 4.51
N ALA A 209 16.66 -17.13 5.72
CA ALA A 209 15.85 -17.07 6.93
C ALA A 209 15.19 -15.69 7.07
N PRO A 210 13.99 -15.60 7.67
CA PRO A 210 13.37 -14.31 7.99
C PRO A 210 14.32 -13.44 8.82
N VAL A 211 14.32 -12.15 8.58
CA VAL A 211 15.20 -11.17 9.26
C VAL A 211 14.50 -10.46 10.42
N LEU A 212 13.17 -10.48 10.45
CA LEU A 212 12.32 -9.91 11.50
C LEU A 212 11.20 -10.90 11.85
N ASN A 213 10.55 -10.65 12.99
CA ASN A 213 9.28 -11.28 13.35
C ASN A 213 8.11 -10.26 13.32
N ILE A 214 6.89 -10.69 13.55
CA ILE A 214 5.70 -9.81 13.52
C ILE A 214 5.73 -8.76 14.63
N GLU A 215 6.27 -9.07 15.80
CA GLU A 215 6.44 -8.15 16.92
C GLU A 215 7.42 -7.03 16.56
N ASP A 216 8.47 -7.33 15.80
CA ASP A 216 9.44 -6.35 15.29
C ASP A 216 8.74 -5.36 14.32
N VAL A 217 7.83 -5.84 13.47
CA VAL A 217 7.02 -4.96 12.62
C VAL A 217 6.16 -4.04 13.47
N SER A 218 5.47 -4.56 14.49
CA SER A 218 4.68 -3.73 15.40
C SER A 218 5.54 -2.69 16.12
N ARG A 219 6.78 -3.04 16.50
CA ARG A 219 7.75 -2.13 17.08
C ARG A 219 8.16 -1.03 16.09
N LEU A 220 8.47 -1.39 14.84
CA LEU A 220 8.77 -0.43 13.77
C LEU A 220 7.62 0.54 13.53
N GLN A 221 6.37 0.05 13.47
CA GLN A 221 5.18 0.88 13.30
C GLN A 221 5.01 1.88 14.45
N LYS A 222 5.23 1.43 15.70
CA LYS A 222 5.19 2.31 16.89
C LYS A 222 6.28 3.38 16.83
N ILE A 223 7.52 3.03 16.46
CA ILE A 223 8.62 3.98 16.28
C ILE A 223 8.28 4.98 15.18
N THR A 224 7.85 4.51 14.01
CA THR A 224 7.45 5.35 12.87
C THR A 224 6.34 6.33 13.25
N SER A 225 5.35 5.89 14.03
CA SER A 225 4.25 6.77 14.47
C SER A 225 4.72 7.95 15.33
N ARG A 226 5.85 7.81 16.04
CA ARG A 226 6.48 8.83 16.89
C ARG A 226 7.46 9.76 16.15
N VAL A 227 7.78 9.50 14.87
CA VAL A 227 8.56 10.43 14.05
C VAL A 227 7.93 11.81 14.13
N TYR A 228 8.73 12.83 14.45
CA TYR A 228 8.23 14.19 14.64
C TYR A 228 7.73 14.79 13.33
N CYS A 229 6.59 15.43 13.38
CA CYS A 229 6.05 16.19 12.25
C CYS A 229 5.65 17.58 12.76
N ASP A 230 6.35 18.58 12.27
CA ASP A 230 6.12 19.97 12.65
C ASP A 230 4.70 20.46 12.28
N PRO A 231 4.08 21.34 13.07
CA PRO A 231 2.78 21.94 12.72
C PRO A 231 2.78 22.62 11.33
N ALA A 232 3.88 23.24 10.90
CA ALA A 232 3.98 23.82 9.56
C ALA A 232 3.89 22.76 8.45
N ILE A 233 4.53 21.58 8.65
CA ILE A 233 4.42 20.46 7.72
C ILE A 233 2.99 19.89 7.69
N LYS A 234 2.32 19.80 8.84
CA LYS A 234 0.91 19.37 8.89
C LYS A 234 0.00 20.34 8.14
N THR A 235 0.25 21.63 8.28
CA THR A 235 -0.46 22.68 7.53
C THR A 235 -0.20 22.55 6.04
N TYR A 236 1.04 22.29 5.63
CA TYR A 236 1.42 22.06 4.24
C TYR A 236 0.69 20.83 3.64
N ILE A 237 0.67 19.70 4.35
CA ILE A 237 -0.10 18.50 3.96
C ILE A 237 -1.59 18.86 3.77
N ALA A 238 -2.19 19.57 4.73
CA ALA A 238 -3.60 19.97 4.63
C ALA A 238 -3.83 20.90 3.44
N SER A 239 -2.91 21.83 3.17
CA SER A 239 -2.98 22.73 2.02
C SER A 239 -2.93 21.99 0.69
N ILE A 240 -2.06 20.96 0.55
CA ILE A 240 -2.00 20.10 -0.64
C ILE A 240 -3.36 19.41 -0.85
N VAL A 241 -3.90 18.77 0.18
CA VAL A 241 -5.18 18.05 0.06
C VAL A 241 -6.34 19.01 -0.23
N CYS A 242 -6.38 20.18 0.40
CA CYS A 242 -7.38 21.21 0.10
C CYS A 242 -7.26 21.74 -1.33
N ALA A 243 -6.03 21.95 -1.82
CA ALA A 243 -5.78 22.40 -3.18
C ALA A 243 -6.35 21.43 -4.23
N THR A 244 -6.34 20.12 -3.99
CA THR A 244 -6.97 19.15 -4.89
C THR A 244 -8.47 19.38 -5.08
N ARG A 245 -9.17 19.91 -4.05
CA ARG A 245 -10.61 20.20 -4.08
C ARG A 245 -10.94 21.54 -4.73
N MET A 246 -9.95 22.42 -4.82
CA MET A 246 -10.02 23.74 -5.44
C MET A 246 -8.97 23.86 -6.55
N ALA A 247 -8.79 22.79 -7.33
CA ALA A 247 -7.67 22.62 -8.23
C ALA A 247 -7.51 23.79 -9.23
N ASP A 248 -8.62 24.33 -9.72
CA ASP A 248 -8.62 25.45 -10.69
C ASP A 248 -7.97 26.75 -10.16
N GLN A 249 -7.84 26.90 -8.82
CA GLN A 249 -7.15 28.04 -8.22
C GLN A 249 -5.63 27.88 -8.23
N TYR A 250 -5.14 26.65 -8.28
CA TYR A 250 -3.72 26.30 -8.20
C TYR A 250 -3.14 25.82 -9.52
N LEU A 251 -3.98 25.35 -10.44
CA LEU A 251 -3.54 24.85 -11.73
C LEU A 251 -3.35 26.00 -12.75
N PRO A 252 -2.36 25.87 -13.65
CA PRO A 252 -2.22 26.77 -14.79
C PRO A 252 -3.49 26.74 -15.65
N THR A 253 -3.73 27.83 -16.38
CA THR A 253 -4.96 28.04 -17.15
C THR A 253 -5.29 26.87 -18.10
N GLN A 254 -4.26 26.22 -18.66
CA GLN A 254 -4.43 25.10 -19.58
C GLN A 254 -4.95 23.82 -18.92
N MET A 255 -4.78 23.69 -17.60
CA MET A 255 -5.19 22.50 -16.82
C MET A 255 -6.45 22.72 -15.99
N ARG A 256 -7.02 23.93 -16.02
CA ARG A 256 -8.26 24.22 -15.27
C ARG A 256 -9.43 23.45 -15.84
N GLY A 257 -10.29 22.98 -14.93
CA GLY A 257 -11.46 22.18 -15.27
C GLY A 257 -11.19 20.71 -15.50
N TYR A 258 -9.96 20.22 -15.37
CA TYR A 258 -9.64 18.79 -15.53
C TYR A 258 -9.99 17.95 -14.30
N VAL A 259 -9.89 18.50 -13.09
CA VAL A 259 -10.21 17.77 -11.86
C VAL A 259 -11.72 17.79 -11.64
N ASN A 260 -12.31 16.59 -11.56
CA ASN A 260 -13.73 16.40 -11.26
C ASN A 260 -13.96 16.22 -9.75
N LEU A 261 -13.10 15.42 -9.10
CA LEU A 261 -13.16 15.15 -7.67
C LEU A 261 -11.77 15.24 -7.05
N GLY A 262 -11.64 16.00 -5.97
CA GLY A 262 -10.44 16.11 -5.15
C GLY A 262 -10.41 15.10 -4.01
N ALA A 263 -9.25 14.97 -3.38
CA ALA A 263 -8.97 13.98 -2.36
C ALA A 263 -9.77 14.18 -1.06
N SER A 264 -10.16 13.07 -0.42
CA SER A 264 -10.85 13.05 0.88
C SER A 264 -9.88 13.36 2.05
N PRO A 265 -10.39 13.57 3.28
CA PRO A 265 -9.54 13.70 4.48
C PRO A 265 -8.66 12.48 4.76
N ARG A 266 -8.97 11.29 4.20
CA ARG A 266 -8.11 10.10 4.28
C ARG A 266 -6.74 10.35 3.65
N ALA A 267 -6.68 11.18 2.60
CA ALA A 267 -5.42 11.60 2.00
C ALA A 267 -4.52 12.33 3.01
N THR A 268 -5.08 13.22 3.85
CA THR A 268 -4.30 13.94 4.89
C THR A 268 -3.67 12.96 5.87
N ILE A 269 -4.41 11.94 6.28
CA ILE A 269 -3.91 10.89 7.19
C ILE A 269 -2.84 10.04 6.47
N ALA A 270 -3.08 9.69 5.20
CA ALA A 270 -2.14 8.93 4.39
C ALA A 270 -0.81 9.68 4.19
N PHE A 271 -0.88 10.98 3.87
CA PHE A 271 0.32 11.83 3.80
C PHE A 271 1.12 11.80 5.10
N LEU A 272 0.47 12.01 6.24
CA LEU A 272 1.16 12.02 7.53
C LEU A 272 1.87 10.69 7.80
N LYS A 273 1.18 9.56 7.56
CA LYS A 273 1.73 8.22 7.77
C LYS A 273 2.90 7.94 6.83
N MET A 274 2.72 8.21 5.54
CA MET A 274 3.74 7.94 4.52
C MET A 274 4.96 8.87 4.62
N SER A 275 4.76 10.16 4.94
CA SER A 275 5.87 11.08 5.17
C SER A 275 6.70 10.70 6.40
N LYS A 276 6.07 10.19 7.46
CA LYS A 276 6.80 9.63 8.62
C LYS A 276 7.56 8.37 8.27
N ALA A 277 6.96 7.48 7.47
CA ALA A 277 7.61 6.28 6.96
C ALA A 277 8.80 6.65 6.06
N SER A 278 8.64 7.60 5.15
CA SER A 278 9.73 8.13 4.31
C SER A 278 10.88 8.67 5.16
N ALA A 279 10.59 9.49 6.16
CA ALA A 279 11.61 10.08 7.02
C ALA A 279 12.45 9.01 7.75
N ILE A 280 11.82 8.01 8.38
CA ILE A 280 12.54 6.96 9.11
C ILE A 280 13.33 6.05 8.17
N MET A 281 12.82 5.73 6.98
CA MET A 281 13.52 4.96 5.95
C MET A 281 14.76 5.71 5.45
N GLN A 282 14.75 7.05 5.45
CA GLN A 282 15.89 7.90 5.10
C GLN A 282 16.78 8.26 6.31
N GLY A 283 16.63 7.54 7.43
CA GLY A 283 17.47 7.75 8.62
C GLY A 283 17.18 9.05 9.39
N ARG A 284 15.94 9.58 9.31
CA ARG A 284 15.54 10.80 10.04
C ARG A 284 14.38 10.51 10.99
N VAL A 285 14.41 11.20 12.13
CA VAL A 285 13.34 11.11 13.14
C VAL A 285 12.36 12.30 13.07
N PHE A 286 12.43 13.07 12.00
CA PHE A 286 11.55 14.19 11.71
C PHE A 286 11.21 14.24 10.21
N VAL A 287 10.01 14.72 9.90
CA VAL A 287 9.48 14.89 8.55
C VAL A 287 9.93 16.21 7.95
N THR A 288 10.34 16.20 6.68
CA THR A 288 10.66 17.37 5.88
C THR A 288 9.59 17.60 4.78
N PRO A 289 9.52 18.78 4.16
CA PRO A 289 8.67 19.00 3.00
C PRO A 289 8.94 18.03 1.84
N ASP A 290 10.19 17.60 1.67
CA ASP A 290 10.58 16.67 0.61
C ASP A 290 10.00 15.27 0.82
N ASP A 291 9.84 14.82 2.07
CA ASP A 291 9.12 13.58 2.37
C ASP A 291 7.66 13.66 1.90
N VAL A 292 7.01 14.80 2.12
CA VAL A 292 5.62 15.02 1.69
C VAL A 292 5.52 15.00 0.17
N LYS A 293 6.46 15.68 -0.53
CA LYS A 293 6.51 15.71 -2.00
C LYS A 293 6.80 14.31 -2.57
N PHE A 294 7.72 13.58 -1.97
CA PHE A 294 8.10 12.23 -2.41
C PHE A 294 6.92 11.26 -2.43
N VAL A 295 6.08 11.28 -1.40
CA VAL A 295 4.93 10.36 -1.30
C VAL A 295 3.66 10.88 -2.00
N ALA A 296 3.67 12.11 -2.52
CA ALA A 296 2.46 12.78 -2.98
C ALA A 296 1.75 12.03 -4.12
N LYS A 297 2.47 11.55 -5.12
CA LYS A 297 1.89 10.76 -6.23
C LYS A 297 1.26 9.49 -5.71
N GLN A 298 1.95 8.74 -4.88
CA GLN A 298 1.45 7.48 -4.30
C GLN A 298 0.19 7.69 -3.47
N VAL A 299 0.10 8.80 -2.73
CA VAL A 299 -1.05 9.13 -1.87
C VAL A 299 -2.23 9.66 -2.67
N LEU A 300 -2.01 10.45 -3.71
CA LEU A 300 -3.07 11.22 -4.37
C LEU A 300 -3.60 10.58 -5.66
N ARG A 301 -2.81 9.81 -6.43
CA ARG A 301 -3.20 9.39 -7.78
C ARG A 301 -4.50 8.58 -7.85
N HIS A 302 -4.86 7.87 -6.81
CA HIS A 302 -6.11 7.12 -6.70
C HIS A 302 -7.21 7.87 -5.94
N ARG A 303 -6.98 9.13 -5.63
CA ARG A 303 -7.91 10.01 -4.90
C ARG A 303 -8.34 11.23 -5.71
N LEU A 304 -7.80 11.35 -6.92
CA LEU A 304 -8.18 12.36 -7.87
C LEU A 304 -8.98 11.70 -9.00
N ALA A 305 -10.19 12.17 -9.24
CA ALA A 305 -10.93 11.79 -10.44
C ALA A 305 -10.82 12.93 -11.46
N LEU A 306 -10.32 12.61 -12.65
CA LEU A 306 -10.20 13.55 -13.75
C LEU A 306 -11.43 13.48 -14.65
N ARG A 307 -11.75 14.57 -15.31
CA ARG A 307 -12.75 14.60 -16.37
C ARG A 307 -12.18 13.97 -17.65
N TYR A 308 -13.04 13.40 -18.47
CA TYR A 308 -12.65 12.73 -19.70
C TYR A 308 -11.78 13.61 -20.64
N ILE A 309 -12.02 14.91 -20.65
CA ILE A 309 -11.26 15.87 -21.46
C ILE A 309 -9.76 15.87 -21.08
N ALA A 310 -9.40 15.63 -19.82
CA ALA A 310 -8.02 15.53 -19.40
C ALA A 310 -7.29 14.38 -20.10
N SER A 311 -7.91 13.19 -20.17
CA SER A 311 -7.34 12.05 -20.90
C SER A 311 -7.25 12.32 -22.41
N ALA A 312 -8.22 13.04 -23.00
CA ALA A 312 -8.18 13.43 -24.42
C ALA A 312 -7.00 14.36 -24.72
N ASP A 313 -6.64 15.22 -23.76
CA ASP A 313 -5.50 16.14 -23.86
C ASP A 313 -4.18 15.51 -23.36
N GLY A 314 -4.16 14.21 -23.05
CA GLY A 314 -2.97 13.48 -22.60
C GLY A 314 -2.53 13.80 -21.17
N ILE A 315 -3.42 14.40 -20.36
CA ILE A 315 -3.14 14.77 -18.96
C ILE A 315 -3.63 13.66 -18.04
N ASN A 316 -2.73 13.24 -17.13
CA ASN A 316 -3.01 12.24 -16.11
C ASN A 316 -2.92 12.82 -14.69
N GLU A 317 -3.28 12.00 -13.69
CA GLU A 317 -3.29 12.39 -12.28
C GLU A 317 -1.91 12.83 -11.79
N ASP A 318 -0.83 12.16 -12.21
CA ASP A 318 0.52 12.48 -11.77
C ASP A 318 0.97 13.87 -12.25
N MET A 319 0.58 14.27 -13.47
CA MET A 319 0.84 15.61 -14.02
C MET A 319 0.07 16.70 -13.25
N ILE A 320 -1.18 16.42 -12.88
CA ILE A 320 -1.98 17.33 -12.04
C ILE A 320 -1.33 17.48 -10.66
N ILE A 321 -0.91 16.38 -10.03
CA ILE A 321 -0.25 16.40 -8.71
C ILE A 321 1.05 17.22 -8.77
N GLU A 322 1.89 17.01 -9.77
CA GLU A 322 3.12 17.78 -9.96
C GLU A 322 2.84 19.27 -10.08
N SER A 323 1.84 19.64 -10.91
CA SER A 323 1.46 21.02 -11.11
C SER A 323 0.92 21.67 -9.83
N LEU A 324 0.10 20.96 -9.05
CA LEU A 324 -0.38 21.43 -7.74
C LEU A 324 0.79 21.67 -6.76
N LEU A 325 1.72 20.71 -6.65
CA LEU A 325 2.88 20.82 -5.76
C LEU A 325 3.80 22.00 -6.13
N ALA A 326 3.95 22.30 -7.40
CA ALA A 326 4.76 23.42 -7.88
C ALA A 326 4.15 24.79 -7.49
N ASN A 327 2.83 24.87 -7.33
CA ASN A 327 2.11 26.12 -7.04
C ASN A 327 1.70 26.28 -5.57
N ILE A 328 1.99 25.31 -4.71
CA ILE A 328 1.73 25.39 -3.26
C ILE A 328 3.02 25.78 -2.54
N ARG A 329 2.93 26.85 -1.72
CA ARG A 329 4.09 27.32 -0.96
C ARG A 329 4.57 26.25 0.01
N THR A 330 5.84 25.90 -0.11
CA THR A 330 6.56 25.02 0.82
C THR A 330 6.92 25.81 2.10
N PRO A 331 6.73 25.23 3.31
CA PRO A 331 7.05 25.88 4.57
C PRO A 331 8.54 26.08 4.79
#